data_c5d0b512e89153af9f346cbf1076b745
#
_entry.id   c5d0b512e89153af9f346cbf1076b745
#
_cell.length_a   1.000
_cell.length_b   1.000
_cell.length_c   1.000
_cell.angle_alpha   90.00
_cell.angle_beta   90.00
_cell.angle_gamma   90.00
#
_symmetry.space_group_name_H-M   'P 1'
#
loop_
_entity.id
_entity.type
_entity.pdbx_description
1 polymer ?
#
loop_
_entity_poly.entity_id
_entity_poly.type
_entity_poly.pdbx_seq_one_letter_code
_entity_poly.pdbx_strand_id
1 'polypeptide(L)'
;FFHYILKNAKVTSLQSLTILDIGCGPGTCFTTLIPELINILKDETNPLREVKLIASDLSQTMLNEAQRKITPLLDNVKEIEVKYLQGKAEEVGKHIAEHSVDLVIAAECIHWVDAERFLNGIHLILKEGATLAYWAYSDSVFIKVGDANGETLNNLNNVHDDFVYGGEGKLGSYWEQPGRERLRKLYVNVNEIVEKDTEHWDGVIKCIRDPSQGNAQTIGGADDEALKMQMTLPFSAYLKYADTWSAAFRWNESHSEEQRASRVFHDVLNKVVNIDYDEEVTIEMRTVYMIAHSK
;
A
#
# COMPACT_ATOMS: atom_id res chain seq x y z
N PHE A 1 11.43 1.99 0.42
CA PHE A 1 10.63 1.86 -0.80
C PHE A 1 10.49 3.19 -1.55
N PHE A 2 10.20 4.31 -0.87
CA PHE A 2 10.08 5.62 -1.54
C PHE A 2 11.32 6.03 -2.32
N HIS A 3 12.52 5.80 -1.77
CA HIS A 3 13.76 6.03 -2.52
C HIS A 3 13.81 5.23 -3.84
N TYR A 4 13.33 3.99 -3.83
CA TYR A 4 13.24 3.16 -5.04
C TYR A 4 12.28 3.74 -6.07
N ILE A 5 11.11 4.25 -5.62
CA ILE A 5 10.15 4.94 -6.50
C ILE A 5 10.76 6.21 -7.10
N LEU A 6 11.35 7.09 -6.27
CA LEU A 6 11.94 8.35 -6.73
C LEU A 6 13.09 8.12 -7.74
N LYS A 7 13.89 7.07 -7.52
CA LYS A 7 14.95 6.67 -8.45
C LYS A 7 14.37 6.23 -9.80
N ASN A 8 13.33 5.40 -9.83
CA ASN A 8 12.69 4.95 -11.06
C ASN A 8 11.96 6.10 -11.77
N ALA A 9 11.38 7.04 -11.03
CA ALA A 9 10.78 8.26 -11.57
C ALA A 9 11.82 9.32 -12.01
N LYS A 10 13.13 9.04 -11.84
CA LYS A 10 14.23 9.91 -12.26
C LYS A 10 14.11 11.36 -11.75
N VAL A 11 13.57 11.54 -10.54
CA VAL A 11 13.23 12.86 -10.00
C VAL A 11 14.42 13.81 -9.90
N THR A 12 15.62 13.28 -9.69
CA THR A 12 16.87 14.07 -9.62
C THR A 12 17.33 14.62 -10.98
N SER A 13 16.65 14.29 -12.08
CA SER A 13 16.91 14.87 -13.40
C SER A 13 15.97 16.02 -13.75
N LEU A 14 14.96 16.30 -12.93
CA LEU A 14 13.92 17.30 -13.15
C LEU A 14 14.29 18.63 -12.50
N GLN A 15 13.89 19.76 -13.10
CA GLN A 15 13.99 21.09 -12.47
C GLN A 15 12.79 21.38 -11.58
N SER A 16 11.61 20.89 -11.96
CA SER A 16 10.39 20.94 -11.17
C SER A 16 9.73 19.57 -11.16
N LEU A 17 9.08 19.22 -10.05
CA LEU A 17 8.49 17.91 -9.82
C LEU A 17 7.05 18.07 -9.32
N THR A 18 6.09 17.47 -10.03
CA THR A 18 4.70 17.38 -9.57
C THR A 18 4.38 15.93 -9.19
N ILE A 19 4.01 15.68 -7.95
CA ILE A 19 3.61 14.36 -7.43
C ILE A 19 2.13 14.40 -7.04
N LEU A 20 1.36 13.44 -7.53
CA LEU A 20 -0.02 13.19 -7.12
C LEU A 20 -0.09 11.91 -6.28
N ASP A 21 -0.63 12.03 -5.06
CA ASP A 21 -0.95 10.89 -4.18
C ASP A 21 -2.46 10.62 -4.24
N ILE A 22 -2.83 9.49 -4.83
CA ILE A 22 -4.22 9.04 -4.99
C ILE A 22 -4.63 8.21 -3.78
N GLY A 23 -5.79 8.55 -3.19
CA GLY A 23 -6.24 7.92 -1.96
C GLY A 23 -5.24 8.15 -0.82
N CYS A 24 -4.79 9.40 -0.67
CA CYS A 24 -3.70 9.76 0.24
C CYS A 24 -4.01 9.46 1.72
N GLY A 25 -5.29 9.20 2.05
CA GLY A 25 -5.71 8.98 3.42
C GLY A 25 -5.25 10.12 4.34
N PRO A 26 -4.71 9.80 5.52
CA PRO A 26 -4.20 10.79 6.47
C PRO A 26 -2.81 11.35 6.10
N GLY A 27 -2.36 11.20 4.85
CA GLY A 27 -1.13 11.78 4.32
C GLY A 27 0.15 10.99 4.62
N THR A 28 0.05 9.71 4.90
CA THR A 28 1.20 8.87 5.31
C THR A 28 2.32 8.83 4.26
N CYS A 29 1.97 8.74 2.96
CA CYS A 29 2.98 8.76 1.90
C CYS A 29 3.76 10.07 1.90
N PHE A 30 3.08 11.21 1.93
CA PHE A 30 3.76 12.51 1.91
C PHE A 30 4.52 12.81 3.20
N THR A 31 4.03 12.39 4.37
CA THR A 31 4.81 12.57 5.60
C THR A 31 6.12 11.79 5.60
N THR A 32 6.19 10.68 4.86
CA THR A 32 7.42 9.91 4.67
C THR A 32 8.28 10.46 3.54
N LEU A 33 7.67 10.94 2.45
CA LEU A 33 8.35 11.38 1.24
C LEU A 33 8.98 12.78 1.38
N ILE A 34 8.32 13.71 2.08
CA ILE A 34 8.78 15.10 2.23
C ILE A 34 10.21 15.21 2.77
N PRO A 35 10.65 14.47 3.81
CA PRO A 35 12.03 14.53 4.27
C PRO A 35 13.05 14.14 3.18
N GLU A 36 12.74 13.15 2.34
CA GLU A 36 13.60 12.77 1.22
C GLU A 36 13.67 13.87 0.15
N LEU A 37 12.53 14.47 -0.20
CA LEU A 37 12.45 15.57 -1.15
C LEU A 37 13.23 16.80 -0.65
N ILE A 38 13.16 17.12 0.63
CA ILE A 38 13.94 18.20 1.24
C ILE A 38 15.45 17.92 1.12
N ASN A 39 15.86 16.67 1.31
CA ASN A 39 17.28 16.31 1.14
C ASN A 39 17.73 16.45 -0.33
N ILE A 40 16.87 16.04 -1.28
CA ILE A 40 17.15 16.21 -2.72
C ILE A 40 17.25 17.70 -3.07
N LEU A 41 16.33 18.54 -2.58
CA LEU A 41 16.32 19.99 -2.83
C LEU A 41 17.55 20.71 -2.26
N LYS A 42 18.12 20.21 -1.16
CA LYS A 42 19.36 20.74 -0.56
C LYS A 42 20.63 20.34 -1.30
N ASP A 43 20.57 19.31 -2.11
CA ASP A 43 21.71 18.87 -2.91
C ASP A 43 21.84 19.73 -4.17
N GLU A 44 22.80 20.65 -4.16
CA GLU A 44 23.06 21.57 -5.26
C GLU A 44 23.54 20.87 -6.55
N THR A 45 23.94 19.60 -6.48
CA THR A 45 24.42 18.82 -7.63
C THR A 45 23.31 18.36 -8.55
N ASN A 46 22.05 18.28 -8.07
CA ASN A 46 20.90 17.97 -8.91
C ASN A 46 20.14 19.25 -9.33
N PRO A 47 19.36 19.21 -10.43
CA PRO A 47 18.66 20.37 -10.95
C PRO A 47 17.32 20.71 -10.24
N LEU A 48 16.80 19.85 -9.36
CA LEU A 48 15.47 20.05 -8.75
C LEU A 48 15.45 21.32 -7.87
N ARG A 49 14.44 22.18 -8.10
CA ARG A 49 14.26 23.46 -7.38
C ARG A 49 12.87 23.66 -6.82
N GLU A 50 11.87 23.01 -7.39
CA GLU A 50 10.48 23.16 -7.00
C GLU A 50 9.77 21.83 -6.96
N VAL A 51 8.91 21.61 -5.95
CA VAL A 51 8.09 20.42 -5.79
C VAL A 51 6.65 20.83 -5.53
N LYS A 52 5.74 20.27 -6.29
CA LYS A 52 4.30 20.39 -6.09
C LYS A 52 3.73 19.03 -5.70
N LEU A 53 3.14 18.96 -4.54
CA LEU A 53 2.46 17.79 -4.02
C LEU A 53 0.95 17.97 -4.12
N ILE A 54 0.23 16.99 -4.62
CA ILE A 54 -1.23 16.98 -4.70
C ILE A 54 -1.71 15.76 -3.92
N ALA A 55 -2.33 15.99 -2.77
CA ALA A 55 -2.95 14.95 -1.96
C ALA A 55 -4.43 14.83 -2.36
N SER A 56 -4.82 13.68 -2.92
CA SER A 56 -6.20 13.43 -3.35
C SER A 56 -6.84 12.30 -2.56
N ASP A 57 -8.04 12.55 -2.03
CA ASP A 57 -8.84 11.53 -1.33
C ASP A 57 -10.34 11.83 -1.50
N LEU A 58 -11.18 10.79 -1.42
CA LEU A 58 -12.63 10.94 -1.44
C LEU A 58 -13.14 11.58 -0.14
N SER A 59 -12.46 11.32 0.98
CA SER A 59 -12.84 11.74 2.32
C SER A 59 -12.22 13.09 2.70
N GLN A 60 -13.04 14.11 2.88
CA GLN A 60 -12.59 15.41 3.39
C GLN A 60 -11.94 15.29 4.78
N THR A 61 -12.41 14.36 5.62
CA THR A 61 -11.83 14.10 6.95
C THR A 61 -10.38 13.61 6.83
N MET A 62 -10.10 12.72 5.87
CA MET A 62 -8.73 12.26 5.60
C MET A 62 -7.84 13.40 5.10
N LEU A 63 -8.34 14.24 4.19
CA LEU A 63 -7.59 15.41 3.71
C LEU A 63 -7.28 16.42 4.83
N ASN A 64 -8.21 16.65 5.74
CA ASN A 64 -7.99 17.52 6.89
C ASN A 64 -6.89 16.96 7.82
N GLU A 65 -6.90 15.64 8.02
CA GLU A 65 -5.87 14.97 8.82
C GLU A 65 -4.51 14.96 8.10
N ALA A 66 -4.50 14.76 6.78
CA ALA A 66 -3.29 14.89 5.96
C ALA A 66 -2.70 16.29 6.07
N GLN A 67 -3.52 17.34 5.94
CA GLN A 67 -3.09 18.71 6.09
C GLN A 67 -2.48 18.97 7.47
N ARG A 68 -3.15 18.51 8.54
CA ARG A 68 -2.66 18.64 9.92
C ARG A 68 -1.28 18.02 10.13
N LYS A 69 -1.00 16.86 9.49
CA LYS A 69 0.28 16.15 9.61
C LYS A 69 1.37 16.72 8.71
N ILE A 70 1.01 17.15 7.49
CA ILE A 70 1.97 17.61 6.48
C ILE A 70 2.44 19.04 6.76
N THR A 71 1.53 19.95 7.16
CA THR A 71 1.86 21.37 7.34
C THR A 71 3.09 21.60 8.22
N PRO A 72 3.25 20.96 9.39
CA PRO A 72 4.43 21.17 10.23
C PRO A 72 5.76 20.74 9.61
N LEU A 73 5.74 19.82 8.63
CA LEU A 73 6.94 19.35 7.95
C LEU A 73 7.49 20.37 6.94
N LEU A 74 6.66 21.35 6.58
CA LEU A 74 6.97 22.37 5.59
C LEU A 74 7.35 23.72 6.22
N ASP A 75 7.44 23.81 7.53
CA ASP A 75 7.89 25.01 8.21
C ASP A 75 9.28 25.42 7.68
N ASN A 76 9.34 26.63 7.07
CA ASN A 76 10.52 27.19 6.41
C ASN A 76 10.99 26.45 5.11
N VAL A 77 10.16 25.62 4.51
CA VAL A 77 10.42 24.99 3.19
C VAL A 77 9.53 25.67 2.16
N LYS A 78 10.09 26.58 1.36
CA LYS A 78 9.35 27.35 0.35
C LYS A 78 9.30 26.65 -1.01
N GLU A 79 10.17 25.70 -1.22
CA GLU A 79 10.35 24.95 -2.45
C GLU A 79 9.28 23.87 -2.65
N ILE A 80 8.49 23.55 -1.60
CA ILE A 80 7.43 22.54 -1.64
C ILE A 80 6.06 23.20 -1.42
N GLU A 81 5.21 23.13 -2.45
CA GLU A 81 3.77 23.50 -2.36
C GLU A 81 2.92 22.23 -2.20
N VAL A 82 1.89 22.26 -1.33
CA VAL A 82 0.93 21.16 -1.19
C VAL A 82 -0.47 21.63 -1.50
N LYS A 83 -1.18 20.88 -2.37
CA LYS A 83 -2.62 21.05 -2.64
C LYS A 83 -3.39 19.84 -2.17
N TYR A 84 -4.60 20.07 -1.69
CA TYR A 84 -5.53 19.05 -1.24
C TYR A 84 -6.73 19.02 -2.17
N LEU A 85 -7.03 17.85 -2.75
CA LEU A 85 -8.08 17.69 -3.75
C LEU A 85 -9.07 16.62 -3.28
N GLN A 86 -10.30 17.04 -2.97
CA GLN A 86 -11.37 16.08 -2.70
C GLN A 86 -11.98 15.61 -4.02
N GLY A 87 -11.97 14.28 -4.24
CA GLY A 87 -12.55 13.71 -5.45
C GLY A 87 -12.33 12.21 -5.58
N LYS A 88 -13.00 11.64 -6.57
CA LYS A 88 -12.81 10.23 -6.93
C LYS A 88 -11.51 10.07 -7.73
N ALA A 89 -10.81 8.97 -7.51
CA ALA A 89 -9.60 8.63 -8.24
C ALA A 89 -9.82 8.55 -9.77
N GLU A 90 -10.98 8.05 -10.19
CA GLU A 90 -11.37 7.92 -11.60
C GLU A 90 -11.69 9.25 -12.29
N GLU A 91 -11.75 10.34 -11.52
CA GLU A 91 -12.14 11.67 -12.01
C GLU A 91 -11.02 12.71 -11.91
N VAL A 92 -9.80 12.29 -11.58
CA VAL A 92 -8.65 13.21 -11.41
C VAL A 92 -8.38 14.08 -12.64
N GLY A 93 -8.57 13.54 -13.85
CA GLY A 93 -8.44 14.28 -15.11
C GLY A 93 -9.43 15.46 -15.27
N LYS A 94 -10.48 15.56 -14.44
CA LYS A 94 -11.38 16.73 -14.41
C LYS A 94 -10.81 17.91 -13.62
N HIS A 95 -9.84 17.64 -12.74
CA HIS A 95 -9.35 18.61 -11.74
C HIS A 95 -7.86 18.93 -11.91
N ILE A 96 -7.12 18.10 -12.63
CA ILE A 96 -5.69 18.21 -12.88
C ILE A 96 -5.49 18.39 -14.38
N ALA A 97 -4.65 19.33 -14.77
CA ALA A 97 -4.37 19.59 -16.17
C ALA A 97 -3.72 18.36 -16.86
N GLU A 98 -4.04 18.19 -18.14
CA GLU A 98 -3.41 17.14 -18.96
C GLU A 98 -1.90 17.33 -18.99
N HIS A 99 -1.16 16.23 -19.02
CA HIS A 99 0.31 16.18 -19.15
C HIS A 99 1.04 17.11 -18.16
N SER A 100 0.59 17.15 -16.88
CA SER A 100 1.13 18.07 -15.87
C SER A 100 1.79 17.39 -14.68
N VAL A 101 1.66 16.07 -14.56
CA VAL A 101 2.13 15.29 -13.40
C VAL A 101 3.34 14.45 -13.81
N ASP A 102 4.39 14.48 -12.98
CA ASP A 102 5.63 13.72 -13.19
C ASP A 102 5.60 12.35 -12.51
N LEU A 103 4.87 12.24 -11.38
CA LEU A 103 4.76 11.01 -10.62
C LEU A 103 3.37 10.91 -10.00
N VAL A 104 2.68 9.82 -10.30
CA VAL A 104 1.48 9.41 -9.57
C VAL A 104 1.83 8.26 -8.66
N ILE A 105 1.48 8.39 -7.38
CA ILE A 105 1.56 7.31 -6.39
C ILE A 105 0.16 6.92 -5.92
N ALA A 106 -0.04 5.63 -5.65
CA ALA A 106 -1.29 5.10 -5.11
C ALA A 106 -1.01 3.93 -4.16
N ALA A 107 -1.09 4.21 -2.86
CA ALA A 107 -0.80 3.24 -1.80
C ALA A 107 -2.09 2.73 -1.17
N GLU A 108 -2.30 1.41 -1.11
CA GLU A 108 -3.42 0.77 -0.40
C GLU A 108 -4.82 1.28 -0.82
N CYS A 109 -5.00 1.76 -2.06
CA CYS A 109 -6.29 2.35 -2.47
C CYS A 109 -6.88 1.78 -3.76
N ILE A 110 -6.09 1.19 -4.65
CA ILE A 110 -6.54 0.75 -6.00
C ILE A 110 -7.62 -0.34 -5.94
N HIS A 111 -7.73 -1.09 -4.88
CA HIS A 111 -8.80 -2.09 -4.70
C HIS A 111 -10.22 -1.50 -4.63
N TRP A 112 -10.35 -0.19 -4.44
CA TRP A 112 -11.64 0.52 -4.38
C TRP A 112 -12.07 1.12 -5.71
N VAL A 113 -11.16 1.26 -6.68
CA VAL A 113 -11.42 1.98 -7.92
C VAL A 113 -11.87 1.07 -9.08
N ASP A 114 -12.51 1.67 -10.06
CA ASP A 114 -12.64 1.09 -11.40
C ASP A 114 -11.30 1.20 -12.13
N ALA A 115 -10.65 0.07 -12.37
CA ALA A 115 -9.27 0.02 -12.85
C ALA A 115 -9.09 0.71 -14.21
N GLU A 116 -9.99 0.46 -15.18
CA GLU A 116 -9.88 1.02 -16.51
C GLU A 116 -10.08 2.53 -16.49
N ARG A 117 -11.12 3.00 -15.81
CA ARG A 117 -11.39 4.45 -15.67
C ARG A 117 -10.28 5.17 -14.93
N PHE A 118 -9.74 4.53 -13.89
CA PHE A 118 -8.62 5.06 -13.13
C PHE A 118 -7.39 5.21 -14.02
N LEU A 119 -6.96 4.14 -14.70
CA LEU A 119 -5.75 4.15 -15.55
C LEU A 119 -5.88 5.14 -16.70
N ASN A 120 -7.04 5.23 -17.35
CA ASN A 120 -7.30 6.23 -18.39
C ASN A 120 -7.19 7.67 -17.84
N GLY A 121 -7.73 7.92 -16.63
CA GLY A 121 -7.62 9.23 -15.99
C GLY A 121 -6.18 9.58 -15.61
N ILE A 122 -5.40 8.60 -15.17
CA ILE A 122 -3.98 8.78 -14.82
C ILE A 122 -3.13 9.04 -16.07
N HIS A 123 -3.32 8.26 -17.13
CA HIS A 123 -2.57 8.48 -18.39
C HIS A 123 -2.80 9.89 -18.95
N LEU A 124 -4.03 10.40 -18.89
CA LEU A 124 -4.36 11.75 -19.37
C LEU A 124 -3.56 12.86 -18.66
N ILE A 125 -3.29 12.73 -17.39
CA ILE A 125 -2.62 13.77 -16.60
C ILE A 125 -1.11 13.60 -16.50
N LEU A 126 -0.58 12.40 -16.78
CA LEU A 126 0.85 12.15 -16.77
C LEU A 126 1.52 12.81 -17.97
N LYS A 127 2.71 13.39 -17.75
CA LYS A 127 3.61 13.80 -18.83
C LYS A 127 4.14 12.57 -19.57
N GLU A 128 4.63 12.74 -20.80
CA GLU A 128 5.38 11.71 -21.50
C GLU A 128 6.61 11.29 -20.67
N GLY A 129 6.82 10.00 -20.51
CA GLY A 129 7.89 9.43 -19.67
C GLY A 129 7.68 9.55 -18.16
N ALA A 130 6.56 10.14 -17.73
CA ALA A 130 6.23 10.25 -16.30
C ALA A 130 5.83 8.88 -15.71
N THR A 131 5.82 8.79 -14.39
CA THR A 131 5.72 7.51 -13.69
C THR A 131 4.38 7.35 -12.97
N LEU A 132 3.77 6.18 -13.13
CA LEU A 132 2.76 5.63 -12.23
C LEU A 132 3.43 4.60 -11.33
N ALA A 133 3.28 4.75 -10.01
CA ALA A 133 3.71 3.76 -9.03
C ALA A 133 2.56 3.44 -8.07
N TYR A 134 2.21 2.17 -7.94
CA TYR A 134 1.24 1.75 -6.94
C TYR A 134 1.71 0.50 -6.21
N TRP A 135 1.24 0.38 -4.98
CA TRP A 135 1.59 -0.76 -4.15
C TRP A 135 0.52 -1.07 -3.10
N ALA A 136 0.60 -2.28 -2.61
CA ALA A 136 -0.21 -2.72 -1.49
C ALA A 136 0.49 -3.82 -0.70
N TYR A 137 0.07 -3.96 0.55
CA TYR A 137 0.24 -5.18 1.31
C TYR A 137 -1.13 -5.78 1.64
N SER A 138 -1.17 -7.07 1.83
CA SER A 138 -2.38 -7.80 2.16
C SER A 138 -2.17 -8.56 3.47
N ASP A 139 -2.43 -9.86 3.45
CA ASP A 139 -2.37 -10.71 4.63
C ASP A 139 -0.94 -11.01 5.06
N SER A 140 -0.77 -11.20 6.35
CA SER A 140 0.48 -11.71 6.91
C SER A 140 0.56 -13.23 6.83
N VAL A 141 1.78 -13.72 6.68
CA VAL A 141 2.14 -15.12 6.73
C VAL A 141 3.09 -15.32 7.90
N PHE A 142 2.82 -16.27 8.79
CA PHE A 142 3.77 -16.66 9.84
C PHE A 142 4.93 -17.42 9.19
N ILE A 143 6.13 -16.88 9.33
CA ILE A 143 7.37 -17.47 8.79
C ILE A 143 8.24 -18.07 9.91
N LYS A 144 7.99 -17.68 11.19
CA LYS A 144 8.60 -18.29 12.35
C LYS A 144 7.69 -18.14 13.59
N VAL A 145 7.50 -19.24 14.30
CA VAL A 145 6.82 -19.31 15.60
C VAL A 145 7.57 -20.36 16.44
N GLY A 146 8.26 -19.93 17.49
CA GLY A 146 9.07 -20.83 18.32
C GLY A 146 9.92 -21.80 17.51
N ASP A 147 9.79 -23.09 17.81
CA ASP A 147 10.47 -24.19 17.13
C ASP A 147 9.55 -24.91 16.10
N ALA A 148 8.45 -24.27 15.68
CA ALA A 148 7.52 -24.85 14.72
C ALA A 148 8.23 -25.17 13.39
N ASN A 149 8.06 -26.39 12.91
CA ASN A 149 8.60 -26.82 11.63
C ASN A 149 7.73 -26.30 10.44
N GLY A 150 8.19 -26.50 9.22
CA GLY A 150 7.50 -26.03 8.02
C GLY A 150 6.07 -26.55 7.86
N GLU A 151 5.79 -27.80 8.25
CA GLU A 151 4.45 -28.39 8.18
C GLU A 151 3.51 -27.71 9.18
N THR A 152 3.98 -27.51 10.41
CA THR A 152 3.24 -26.78 11.46
C THR A 152 2.95 -25.34 11.04
N LEU A 153 3.95 -24.63 10.48
CA LEU A 153 3.77 -23.27 9.97
C LEU A 153 2.76 -23.22 8.82
N ASN A 154 2.81 -24.16 7.89
CA ASN A 154 1.84 -24.25 6.81
C ASN A 154 0.42 -24.47 7.35
N ASN A 155 0.25 -25.37 8.33
CA ASN A 155 -1.05 -25.58 8.96
C ASN A 155 -1.53 -24.34 9.72
N LEU A 156 -0.65 -23.65 10.44
CA LEU A 156 -0.96 -22.40 11.13
C LEU A 156 -1.45 -21.33 10.15
N ASN A 157 -0.75 -21.17 9.02
CA ASN A 157 -1.14 -20.21 7.98
C ASN A 157 -2.47 -20.56 7.32
N ASN A 158 -2.75 -21.86 7.10
CA ASN A 158 -4.04 -22.32 6.58
C ASN A 158 -5.18 -21.98 7.56
N VAL A 159 -4.97 -22.23 8.85
CA VAL A 159 -5.96 -21.90 9.91
C VAL A 159 -6.13 -20.40 10.07
N HIS A 160 -5.06 -19.62 9.95
CA HIS A 160 -5.09 -18.17 9.88
C HIS A 160 -5.97 -17.68 8.72
N ASP A 161 -5.69 -18.12 7.49
CA ASP A 161 -6.45 -17.72 6.31
C ASP A 161 -7.94 -18.16 6.41
N ASP A 162 -8.19 -19.33 6.96
CA ASP A 162 -9.55 -19.84 7.18
C ASP A 162 -10.31 -18.99 8.22
N PHE A 163 -9.68 -18.53 9.29
CA PHE A 163 -10.31 -17.60 10.23
C PHE A 163 -10.57 -16.23 9.59
N VAL A 164 -9.59 -15.71 8.85
CA VAL A 164 -9.68 -14.37 8.25
C VAL A 164 -10.71 -14.31 7.12
N TYR A 165 -10.89 -15.40 6.34
CA TYR A 165 -11.73 -15.39 5.13
C TYR A 165 -12.86 -16.43 5.12
N GLY A 166 -12.89 -17.32 6.09
CA GLY A 166 -13.91 -18.36 6.16
C GLY A 166 -15.32 -17.79 6.44
N GLY A 167 -16.30 -18.67 6.35
CA GLY A 167 -17.73 -18.33 6.46
C GLY A 167 -18.22 -18.08 7.89
N GLU A 168 -19.28 -18.80 8.28
CA GLU A 168 -19.93 -18.63 9.58
C GLU A 168 -18.97 -18.79 10.76
N GLY A 169 -19.08 -17.89 11.74
CA GLY A 169 -18.21 -17.86 12.94
C GLY A 169 -16.77 -17.37 12.69
N LYS A 170 -16.52 -16.70 11.55
CA LYS A 170 -15.20 -16.20 11.11
C LYS A 170 -15.34 -14.82 10.49
N LEU A 171 -14.20 -14.17 10.18
CA LEU A 171 -14.19 -12.78 9.72
C LEU A 171 -14.61 -12.58 8.26
N GLY A 172 -14.73 -13.63 7.46
CA GLY A 172 -14.95 -13.53 6.02
C GLY A 172 -16.15 -12.68 5.61
N SER A 173 -17.30 -12.82 6.32
CA SER A 173 -18.54 -12.07 6.03
C SER A 173 -18.47 -10.60 6.46
N TYR A 174 -17.47 -10.19 7.25
CA TYR A 174 -17.32 -8.84 7.75
C TYR A 174 -16.41 -7.97 6.87
N TRP A 175 -15.71 -8.57 5.90
CA TRP A 175 -14.91 -7.81 4.95
C TRP A 175 -15.77 -7.09 3.92
N GLU A 176 -15.39 -5.86 3.60
CA GLU A 176 -16.05 -5.08 2.56
C GLU A 176 -15.63 -5.55 1.17
N GLN A 177 -16.63 -5.95 0.38
CA GLN A 177 -16.41 -6.45 -0.97
C GLN A 177 -16.82 -5.41 -2.03
N PRO A 178 -16.25 -5.44 -3.24
CA PRO A 178 -15.22 -6.36 -3.74
C PRO A 178 -13.78 -5.95 -3.39
N GLY A 179 -13.59 -4.85 -2.66
CA GLY A 179 -12.27 -4.28 -2.40
C GLY A 179 -11.33 -5.28 -1.73
N ARG A 180 -11.78 -5.96 -0.67
CA ARG A 180 -10.93 -6.92 0.04
C ARG A 180 -10.47 -8.09 -0.85
N GLU A 181 -11.34 -8.60 -1.70
CA GLU A 181 -10.97 -9.68 -2.62
C GLU A 181 -9.91 -9.22 -3.64
N ARG A 182 -10.04 -8.01 -4.17
CA ARG A 182 -9.06 -7.42 -5.09
C ARG A 182 -7.70 -7.23 -4.42
N LEU A 183 -7.69 -6.75 -3.18
CA LEU A 183 -6.48 -6.59 -2.38
C LEU A 183 -5.82 -7.94 -2.08
N ARG A 184 -6.60 -8.93 -1.63
CA ARG A 184 -6.12 -10.29 -1.38
C ARG A 184 -5.47 -10.94 -2.61
N LYS A 185 -5.98 -10.63 -3.81
CA LYS A 185 -5.42 -11.06 -5.10
C LYS A 185 -4.25 -10.19 -5.56
N LEU A 186 -3.73 -9.30 -4.71
CA LEU A 186 -2.56 -8.46 -5.02
C LEU A 186 -2.71 -7.71 -6.35
N TYR A 187 -3.89 -7.14 -6.58
CA TYR A 187 -4.22 -6.31 -7.75
C TYR A 187 -4.06 -7.00 -9.12
N VAL A 188 -4.18 -8.33 -9.21
CA VAL A 188 -3.98 -9.08 -10.45
C VAL A 188 -4.68 -8.42 -11.65
N ASN A 189 -5.95 -8.00 -11.50
CA ASN A 189 -6.71 -7.40 -12.61
C ASN A 189 -6.09 -6.10 -13.10
N VAL A 190 -5.66 -5.20 -12.20
CA VAL A 190 -5.04 -3.92 -12.56
C VAL A 190 -3.66 -4.15 -13.16
N ASN A 191 -2.89 -5.06 -12.55
CA ASN A 191 -1.57 -5.43 -13.04
C ASN A 191 -1.63 -5.93 -14.48
N GLU A 192 -2.59 -6.82 -14.80
CA GLU A 192 -2.77 -7.34 -16.15
C GLU A 192 -3.15 -6.26 -17.18
N ILE A 193 -3.94 -5.26 -16.79
CA ILE A 193 -4.27 -4.15 -17.70
C ILE A 193 -3.00 -3.38 -18.04
N VAL A 194 -2.21 -2.97 -17.02
CA VAL A 194 -0.97 -2.21 -17.24
C VAL A 194 0.05 -3.01 -18.06
N GLU A 195 0.20 -4.32 -17.79
CA GLU A 195 1.14 -5.18 -18.51
C GLU A 195 0.77 -5.40 -19.99
N LYS A 196 -0.52 -5.43 -20.30
CA LYS A 196 -1.03 -5.67 -21.67
C LYS A 196 -1.17 -4.39 -22.50
N ASP A 197 -1.33 -3.26 -21.86
CA ASP A 197 -1.52 -1.96 -22.51
C ASP A 197 -0.17 -1.32 -22.89
N THR A 198 0.45 -1.89 -23.91
CA THR A 198 1.72 -1.41 -24.46
C THR A 198 1.57 -0.14 -25.32
N GLU A 199 0.37 0.35 -25.54
CA GLU A 199 0.10 1.62 -26.20
C GLU A 199 0.36 2.80 -25.26
N HIS A 200 -0.08 2.69 -24.01
CA HIS A 200 -0.01 3.76 -23.02
C HIS A 200 1.15 3.61 -22.03
N TRP A 201 1.65 2.39 -21.80
CA TRP A 201 2.65 2.11 -20.79
C TRP A 201 3.89 1.41 -21.34
N ASP A 202 5.05 1.80 -20.83
CA ASP A 202 6.29 1.07 -21.04
C ASP A 202 7.11 0.96 -19.74
N GLY A 203 8.29 0.30 -19.83
CA GLY A 203 9.19 0.17 -18.69
C GLY A 203 8.54 -0.46 -17.45
N VAL A 204 7.59 -1.36 -17.63
CA VAL A 204 6.82 -1.97 -16.53
C VAL A 204 7.73 -2.79 -15.62
N ILE A 205 7.72 -2.42 -14.34
CA ILE A 205 8.43 -3.09 -13.24
C ILE A 205 7.37 -3.57 -12.26
N LYS A 206 7.31 -4.87 -11.99
CA LYS A 206 6.34 -5.45 -11.04
C LYS A 206 7.02 -6.48 -10.13
N CYS A 207 6.66 -6.44 -8.86
CA CYS A 207 6.96 -7.49 -7.91
C CYS A 207 5.70 -7.91 -7.17
N ILE A 208 5.43 -9.21 -7.14
CA ILE A 208 4.44 -9.84 -6.27
C ILE A 208 5.21 -10.76 -5.33
N ARG A 209 5.10 -10.50 -4.04
CA ARG A 209 5.72 -11.29 -2.99
C ARG A 209 4.65 -11.95 -2.12
N ASP A 210 4.60 -13.27 -2.17
CA ASP A 210 3.78 -14.09 -1.30
C ASP A 210 4.71 -15.06 -0.56
N PRO A 211 4.98 -14.84 0.74
CA PRO A 211 5.91 -15.68 1.51
C PRO A 211 5.47 -17.16 1.58
N SER A 212 4.18 -17.43 1.38
CA SER A 212 3.66 -18.80 1.35
C SER A 212 4.00 -19.54 0.05
N GLN A 213 4.37 -18.83 -1.02
CA GLN A 213 4.69 -19.37 -2.33
C GLN A 213 6.20 -19.45 -2.61
N GLY A 214 7.04 -19.01 -1.67
CA GLY A 214 8.49 -18.98 -1.81
C GLY A 214 9.01 -17.72 -2.49
N ASN A 215 9.69 -17.84 -3.65
CA ASN A 215 10.31 -16.70 -4.33
C ASN A 215 9.29 -15.68 -4.85
N ALA A 216 9.65 -14.41 -4.79
CA ALA A 216 8.85 -13.34 -5.38
C ALA A 216 8.75 -13.50 -6.92
N GLN A 217 7.59 -13.11 -7.47
CA GLN A 217 7.36 -13.04 -8.92
C GLN A 217 7.70 -11.64 -9.40
N THR A 218 8.75 -11.50 -10.21
CA THR A 218 9.27 -10.20 -10.67
C THR A 218 9.28 -10.11 -12.20
N ILE A 219 9.00 -8.90 -12.71
CA ILE A 219 9.23 -8.52 -14.12
C ILE A 219 9.92 -7.15 -14.19
N GLY A 220 10.53 -6.85 -15.34
CA GLY A 220 11.16 -5.57 -15.60
C GLY A 220 12.38 -5.26 -14.73
N GLY A 221 13.03 -6.27 -14.13
CA GLY A 221 14.15 -6.06 -13.23
C GLY A 221 13.74 -5.52 -11.85
N ALA A 222 12.51 -5.84 -11.41
CA ALA A 222 12.02 -5.44 -10.10
C ALA A 222 12.93 -5.95 -8.96
N ASP A 223 13.15 -5.08 -7.98
CA ASP A 223 13.85 -5.43 -6.73
C ASP A 223 12.85 -6.09 -5.77
N ASP A 224 13.02 -7.37 -5.51
CA ASP A 224 12.11 -8.16 -4.67
C ASP A 224 12.22 -7.84 -3.16
N GLU A 225 13.25 -7.15 -2.74
CA GLU A 225 13.41 -6.65 -1.37
C GLU A 225 12.88 -5.21 -1.19
N ALA A 226 12.57 -4.48 -2.29
CA ALA A 226 12.19 -3.07 -2.22
C ALA A 226 10.94 -2.81 -1.37
N LEU A 227 9.94 -3.72 -1.40
CA LEU A 227 8.73 -3.67 -0.59
C LEU A 227 8.56 -4.94 0.28
N LYS A 228 9.65 -5.49 0.78
CA LYS A 228 9.57 -6.58 1.75
C LYS A 228 9.16 -6.05 3.12
N MET A 229 8.08 -6.58 3.64
CA MET A 229 7.51 -6.18 4.92
C MET A 229 7.53 -7.37 5.89
N GLN A 230 8.65 -7.55 6.54
CA GLN A 230 8.86 -8.60 7.55
C GLN A 230 9.06 -7.95 8.93
N MET A 231 8.46 -8.51 9.96
CA MET A 231 8.62 -8.06 11.34
C MET A 231 8.60 -9.20 12.34
N THR A 232 9.38 -9.04 13.40
CA THR A 232 9.34 -9.90 14.59
C THR A 232 8.75 -9.10 15.73
N LEU A 233 7.72 -9.64 16.37
CA LEU A 233 6.97 -8.94 17.43
C LEU A 233 6.36 -9.96 18.39
N PRO A 234 6.02 -9.55 19.65
CA PRO A 234 5.26 -10.39 20.55
C PRO A 234 3.90 -10.77 19.93
N PHE A 235 3.45 -11.99 20.15
CA PHE A 235 2.17 -12.45 19.60
C PHE A 235 0.99 -11.57 20.07
N SER A 236 1.03 -11.05 21.29
CA SER A 236 0.05 -10.07 21.78
C SER A 236 -0.01 -8.79 20.94
N ALA A 237 1.12 -8.34 20.41
CA ALA A 237 1.15 -7.17 19.51
C ALA A 237 0.55 -7.52 18.14
N TYR A 238 0.77 -8.73 17.63
CA TYR A 238 0.12 -9.20 16.43
C TYR A 238 -1.41 -9.28 16.57
N LEU A 239 -1.90 -9.80 17.70
CA LEU A 239 -3.34 -9.85 17.98
C LEU A 239 -3.97 -8.44 18.08
N LYS A 240 -3.25 -7.47 18.68
CA LYS A 240 -3.69 -6.06 18.66
C LYS A 240 -3.74 -5.47 17.26
N TYR A 241 -2.77 -5.83 16.40
CA TYR A 241 -2.81 -5.44 14.99
C TYR A 241 -4.03 -6.07 14.29
N ALA A 242 -4.33 -7.35 14.53
CA ALA A 242 -5.52 -8.00 13.98
C ALA A 242 -6.84 -7.30 14.39
N ASP A 243 -6.93 -6.76 15.58
CA ASP A 243 -8.08 -5.96 16.04
C ASP A 243 -8.26 -4.63 15.25
N THR A 244 -7.23 -4.16 14.56
CA THR A 244 -7.34 -2.97 13.70
C THR A 244 -7.93 -3.25 12.32
N TRP A 245 -8.09 -4.51 11.94
CA TRP A 245 -8.70 -4.87 10.67
C TRP A 245 -10.16 -4.45 10.63
N SER A 246 -10.61 -3.92 9.50
CA SER A 246 -11.99 -3.45 9.35
C SER A 246 -13.03 -4.55 9.59
N ALA A 247 -12.71 -5.80 9.24
CA ALA A 247 -13.56 -6.95 9.54
C ALA A 247 -13.60 -7.27 11.04
N ALA A 248 -12.47 -7.21 11.73
CA ALA A 248 -12.41 -7.41 13.18
C ALA A 248 -13.15 -6.31 13.93
N PHE A 249 -13.06 -5.06 13.47
CA PHE A 249 -13.82 -3.95 14.02
C PHE A 249 -15.33 -4.22 13.93
N ARG A 250 -15.83 -4.56 12.73
CA ARG A 250 -17.26 -4.89 12.51
C ARG A 250 -17.72 -6.13 13.30
N TRP A 251 -16.87 -7.12 13.41
CA TRP A 251 -17.11 -8.29 14.26
C TRP A 251 -17.31 -7.87 15.71
N ASN A 252 -16.40 -7.06 16.26
CA ASN A 252 -16.41 -6.63 17.65
C ASN A 252 -17.64 -5.76 18.01
N GLU A 253 -18.23 -5.05 17.02
CA GLU A 253 -19.49 -4.31 17.25
C GLU A 253 -20.71 -5.21 17.51
N SER A 254 -20.66 -6.47 17.08
CA SER A 254 -21.79 -7.41 17.17
C SER A 254 -21.54 -8.59 18.14
N HIS A 255 -20.39 -8.65 18.79
CA HIS A 255 -20.01 -9.74 19.68
C HIS A 255 -19.59 -9.23 21.06
N SER A 256 -19.65 -10.13 22.07
CA SER A 256 -19.21 -9.80 23.44
C SER A 256 -17.67 -9.65 23.52
N GLU A 257 -17.19 -9.08 24.63
CA GLU A 257 -15.75 -8.93 24.85
C GLU A 257 -15.02 -10.29 24.94
N GLU A 258 -15.69 -11.34 25.42
CA GLU A 258 -15.16 -12.71 25.43
C GLU A 258 -15.01 -13.28 24.02
N GLN A 259 -15.88 -12.82 23.11
CA GLN A 259 -15.89 -13.21 21.69
C GLN A 259 -15.18 -12.21 20.78
N ARG A 260 -14.36 -11.31 21.35
CA ARG A 260 -13.59 -10.35 20.58
C ARG A 260 -12.73 -11.07 19.53
N ALA A 261 -12.65 -10.50 18.33
CA ALA A 261 -11.97 -11.12 17.17
C ALA A 261 -10.56 -11.62 17.50
N SER A 262 -9.75 -10.81 18.19
CA SER A 262 -8.39 -11.21 18.59
C SER A 262 -8.34 -12.37 19.58
N ARG A 263 -9.32 -12.49 20.48
CA ARG A 263 -9.40 -13.62 21.43
C ARG A 263 -9.79 -14.91 20.70
N VAL A 264 -10.83 -14.85 19.89
CA VAL A 264 -11.23 -16.01 19.08
C VAL A 264 -10.10 -16.44 18.15
N PHE A 265 -9.40 -15.47 17.58
CA PHE A 265 -8.27 -15.73 16.70
C PHE A 265 -7.09 -16.38 17.43
N HIS A 266 -6.74 -15.90 18.63
CA HIS A 266 -5.77 -16.53 19.51
C HIS A 266 -6.12 -18.01 19.77
N ASP A 267 -7.36 -18.28 20.19
CA ASP A 267 -7.80 -19.63 20.53
C ASP A 267 -7.79 -20.57 19.30
N VAL A 268 -8.07 -20.03 18.12
CA VAL A 268 -8.05 -20.79 16.87
C VAL A 268 -6.60 -21.16 16.48
N LEU A 269 -5.68 -20.22 16.55
CA LEU A 269 -4.26 -20.47 16.23
C LEU A 269 -3.61 -21.41 17.28
N ASN A 270 -3.93 -21.27 18.55
CA ASN A 270 -3.39 -22.11 19.62
C ASN A 270 -3.83 -23.60 19.54
N LYS A 271 -4.82 -23.94 18.75
CA LYS A 271 -5.14 -25.34 18.42
C LYS A 271 -4.11 -26.01 17.53
N VAL A 272 -3.32 -25.22 16.80
CA VAL A 272 -2.28 -25.71 15.89
C VAL A 272 -0.93 -25.78 16.58
N VAL A 273 -0.56 -24.68 17.24
CA VAL A 273 0.70 -24.55 17.97
C VAL A 273 0.44 -23.64 19.18
N ASN A 274 0.89 -24.07 20.36
CA ASN A 274 0.74 -23.24 21.54
C ASN A 274 1.67 -22.04 21.43
N ILE A 275 1.08 -20.83 21.44
CA ILE A 275 1.81 -19.57 21.34
C ILE A 275 1.46 -18.73 22.55
N ASP A 276 2.42 -18.49 23.43
CA ASP A 276 2.22 -17.59 24.55
C ASP A 276 2.09 -16.13 24.09
N TYR A 277 1.35 -15.30 24.83
CA TYR A 277 1.13 -13.89 24.46
C TYR A 277 2.42 -13.08 24.27
N ASP A 278 3.46 -13.38 25.05
CA ASP A 278 4.75 -12.69 25.00
C ASP A 278 5.77 -13.40 24.08
N GLU A 279 5.40 -14.53 23.49
CA GLU A 279 6.25 -15.24 22.55
C GLU A 279 6.45 -14.43 21.27
N GLU A 280 7.70 -14.34 20.80
CA GLU A 280 8.01 -13.67 19.54
C GLU A 280 7.59 -14.52 18.34
N VAL A 281 6.81 -13.90 17.47
CA VAL A 281 6.47 -14.46 16.15
C VAL A 281 7.09 -13.59 15.06
N THR A 282 7.53 -14.23 13.98
CA THR A 282 7.94 -13.48 12.78
C THR A 282 6.91 -13.66 11.70
N ILE A 283 6.40 -12.55 11.21
CA ILE A 283 5.45 -12.50 10.10
C ILE A 283 6.04 -11.75 8.92
N GLU A 284 5.60 -12.09 7.73
CA GLU A 284 5.87 -11.33 6.52
C GLU A 284 4.56 -11.07 5.77
N MET A 285 4.37 -9.83 5.31
CA MET A 285 3.15 -9.47 4.57
C MET A 285 3.25 -9.93 3.11
N ARG A 286 2.12 -10.34 2.54
CA ARG A 286 1.98 -10.45 1.09
C ARG A 286 1.98 -9.05 0.50
N THR A 287 2.85 -8.77 -0.45
CA THR A 287 2.99 -7.44 -1.04
C THR A 287 2.94 -7.47 -2.56
N VAL A 288 2.54 -6.36 -3.13
CA VAL A 288 2.63 -6.09 -4.57
C VAL A 288 3.07 -4.65 -4.80
N TYR A 289 3.93 -4.43 -5.77
CA TYR A 289 4.13 -3.11 -6.34
C TYR A 289 4.23 -3.16 -7.85
N MET A 290 3.84 -2.07 -8.48
CA MET A 290 3.94 -1.81 -9.91
C MET A 290 4.52 -0.42 -10.12
N ILE A 291 5.44 -0.29 -11.06
CA ILE A 291 5.95 0.96 -11.60
C ILE A 291 5.84 0.86 -13.12
N ALA A 292 5.28 1.87 -13.76
CA ALA A 292 5.17 1.96 -15.21
C ALA A 292 5.37 3.40 -15.66
N HIS A 293 5.86 3.59 -16.90
CA HIS A 293 6.07 4.91 -17.47
C HIS A 293 5.04 5.20 -18.56
N SER A 294 4.47 6.42 -18.55
CA SER A 294 3.54 6.89 -19.57
C SER A 294 4.26 7.11 -20.88
N LYS A 295 3.67 6.67 -22.01
CA LYS A 295 4.13 6.98 -23.36
C LYS A 295 3.56 8.27 -23.87
#